data_06d35e7682ad341d4494e25efc35a63c
#
_entry.id   06d35e7682ad341d4494e25efc35a63c
#
_cell.length_a   1.000
_cell.length_b   1.000
_cell.length_c   1.000
_cell.angle_alpha   90.00
_cell.angle_beta   90.00
_cell.angle_gamma   90.00
#
_symmetry.space_group_name_H-M   'P 1'
#
loop_
_entity.id
_entity.type
_entity.pdbx_description
1 polymer ?
#
loop_
_entity_poly.entity_id
_entity_poly.type
_entity_poly.pdbx_seq_one_letter_code
_entity_poly.pdbx_strand_id
1 'polypeptide(L)'
;SRKAVAYLPTLEINQPNQVVQIQHEESKEVVYTLRINGKSFSPKVFDTGSYTIKIGEGDSKRIFKEVKTTAKENAKSLKVKLK
;
A
#
# COMPACT_ATOMS: atom_id res chain seq x y z
N SER A 1 -7.43 -19.82 -6.30
CA SER A 1 -6.93 -18.56 -5.75
C SER A 1 -6.11 -17.80 -6.78
N ARG A 2 -6.14 -16.50 -6.70
CA ARG A 2 -5.40 -15.66 -7.65
C ARG A 2 -3.97 -15.48 -7.17
N LYS A 3 -3.06 -15.42 -8.13
CA LYS A 3 -1.67 -15.11 -7.83
C LYS A 3 -1.44 -13.62 -7.99
N ALA A 4 -0.55 -13.08 -7.17
CA ALA A 4 -0.16 -11.69 -7.32
C ALA A 4 0.55 -11.51 -8.66
N VAL A 5 0.19 -10.46 -9.41
CA VAL A 5 0.80 -10.16 -10.71
C VAL A 5 1.60 -8.87 -10.68
N ALA A 6 1.47 -8.08 -9.62
CA ALA A 6 2.15 -6.81 -9.52
C ALA A 6 2.37 -6.45 -8.05
N TYR A 7 3.26 -5.51 -7.84
CA TYR A 7 3.65 -5.10 -6.49
C TYR A 7 3.62 -3.59 -6.39
N LEU A 8 3.24 -3.10 -5.23
CA LEU A 8 3.34 -1.68 -4.91
C LEU A 8 4.67 -1.44 -4.20
N PRO A 9 5.12 -0.18 -4.11
CA PRO A 9 6.35 0.11 -3.39
C PRO A 9 6.30 -0.42 -1.96
N THR A 10 7.45 -0.87 -1.46
CA THR A 10 7.56 -1.29 -0.07
C THR A 10 7.35 -0.07 0.82
N LEU A 11 6.41 -0.18 1.74
CA LEU A 11 6.11 0.89 2.68
C LEU A 11 7.05 0.80 3.87
N GLU A 12 7.73 1.92 4.16
CA GLU A 12 8.60 2.02 5.33
C GLU A 12 8.00 3.11 6.22
N ILE A 13 7.35 2.70 7.29
CA ILE A 13 6.54 3.58 8.13
C ILE A 13 7.27 3.86 9.43
N ASN A 14 7.23 5.10 9.90
CA ASN A 14 7.94 5.48 11.12
C ASN A 14 7.28 4.99 12.41
N GLN A 15 6.07 4.44 12.30
CA GLN A 15 5.36 3.87 13.45
C GLN A 15 4.89 2.46 13.12
N PRO A 16 5.00 1.52 14.08
CA PRO A 16 4.66 0.12 13.79
C PRO A 16 3.15 -0.13 13.80
N ASN A 17 2.78 -1.24 13.19
CA ASN A 17 1.44 -1.82 13.30
C ASN A 17 0.31 -0.90 12.85
N GLN A 18 0.55 -0.18 11.76
CA GLN A 18 -0.44 0.73 11.21
C GLN A 18 -1.45 0.02 10.31
N VAL A 19 -2.63 0.61 10.17
CA VAL A 19 -3.63 0.11 9.23
C VAL A 19 -3.26 0.59 7.83
N VAL A 20 -3.30 -0.32 6.86
CA VAL A 20 -3.00 -0.02 5.46
C VAL A 20 -4.21 -0.43 4.63
N GLN A 21 -4.71 0.48 3.80
CA GLN A 21 -5.79 0.20 2.87
C GLN A 21 -5.29 0.43 1.45
N ILE A 22 -5.51 -0.56 0.60
CA ILE A 22 -5.11 -0.51 -0.81
C ILE A 22 -6.38 -0.43 -1.66
N GLN A 23 -6.47 0.62 -2.48
CA GLN A 23 -7.64 0.85 -3.34
C GLN A 23 -7.20 1.02 -4.79
N HIS A 24 -7.82 0.27 -5.69
CA HIS A 24 -7.57 0.39 -7.12
C HIS A 24 -8.20 1.68 -7.63
N GLU A 25 -7.42 2.55 -8.29
CA GLU A 25 -7.94 3.87 -8.65
C GLU A 25 -8.99 3.85 -9.74
N GLU A 26 -8.81 3.03 -10.77
CA GLU A 26 -9.76 2.99 -11.87
C GLU A 26 -11.12 2.46 -11.44
N SER A 27 -11.16 1.32 -10.78
CA SER A 27 -12.42 0.70 -10.37
C SER A 27 -12.95 1.24 -9.05
N LYS A 28 -12.12 1.95 -8.28
CA LYS A 28 -12.43 2.40 -6.92
C LYS A 28 -12.63 1.26 -5.93
N GLU A 29 -12.27 0.06 -6.33
CA GLU A 29 -12.40 -1.11 -5.47
C GLU A 29 -11.32 -1.11 -4.39
N VAL A 30 -11.73 -1.34 -3.14
CA VAL A 30 -10.80 -1.56 -2.06
C VAL A 30 -10.33 -3.00 -2.16
N VAL A 31 -9.05 -3.18 -2.48
CA VAL A 31 -8.48 -4.51 -2.65
C VAL A 31 -8.39 -5.23 -1.32
N TYR A 32 -7.88 -4.52 -0.31
CA TYR A 32 -7.89 -5.02 1.06
C TYR A 32 -7.54 -3.90 2.04
N THR A 33 -7.90 -4.15 3.29
CA THR A 33 -7.54 -3.30 4.42
C THR A 33 -7.00 -4.23 5.50
N LEU A 34 -5.81 -3.93 6.03
CA LEU A 34 -5.23 -4.78 7.06
C LEU A 34 -4.33 -3.95 7.99
N ARG A 35 -4.06 -4.53 9.15
CA ARG A 35 -3.09 -3.96 10.08
C ARG A 35 -1.78 -4.71 9.88
N ILE A 36 -0.73 -3.98 9.54
CA ILE A 36 0.57 -4.62 9.31
C ILE A 36 1.26 -4.96 10.62
N ASN A 37 2.22 -5.87 10.56
CA ASN A 37 3.04 -6.23 11.69
C ASN A 37 4.41 -5.58 11.49
N GLY A 38 4.76 -4.67 12.41
CA GLY A 38 6.03 -3.94 12.31
C GLY A 38 5.91 -2.68 11.47
N LYS A 39 7.03 -2.21 10.95
CA LYS A 39 7.13 -0.92 10.25
C LYS A 39 7.28 -1.03 8.74
N SER A 40 7.41 -2.24 8.22
CA SER A 40 7.64 -2.45 6.79
C SER A 40 6.58 -3.38 6.21
N PHE A 41 6.12 -3.06 5.01
CA PHE A 41 5.11 -3.86 4.34
C PHE A 41 5.24 -3.72 2.83
N SER A 42 5.24 -4.85 2.11
CA SER A 42 5.34 -4.88 0.65
C SER A 42 4.00 -5.34 0.07
N PRO A 43 3.13 -4.40 -0.33
CA PRO A 43 1.81 -4.78 -0.85
C PRO A 43 1.90 -5.53 -2.16
N LYS A 44 1.06 -6.55 -2.29
CA LYS A 44 0.92 -7.33 -3.53
C LYS A 44 -0.48 -7.12 -4.05
N VAL A 45 -0.62 -7.00 -5.36
CA VAL A 45 -1.92 -6.78 -5.98
C VAL A 45 -2.10 -7.72 -7.15
N PHE A 46 -3.34 -7.83 -7.64
CA PHE A 46 -3.69 -8.79 -8.67
C PHE A 46 -3.83 -8.18 -10.05
N ASP A 47 -3.81 -6.87 -10.15
CA ASP A 47 -3.88 -6.16 -11.42
C ASP A 47 -2.81 -5.08 -11.47
N THR A 48 -2.27 -4.84 -12.66
CA THR A 48 -1.36 -3.71 -12.85
C THR A 48 -2.16 -2.41 -12.87
N GLY A 49 -1.49 -1.28 -12.66
CA GLY A 49 -2.14 0.01 -12.74
C GLY A 49 -1.77 0.92 -11.59
N SER A 50 -2.65 1.86 -11.31
CA SER A 50 -2.44 2.86 -10.27
C SER A 50 -3.36 2.58 -9.09
N TYR A 51 -2.84 2.81 -7.90
CA TYR A 51 -3.53 2.54 -6.65
C TYR A 51 -3.44 3.73 -5.71
N THR A 52 -4.40 3.83 -4.82
CA THR A 52 -4.35 4.75 -3.69
C THR A 52 -4.04 3.95 -2.44
N ILE A 53 -3.04 4.39 -1.70
CA ILE A 53 -2.62 3.74 -0.46
C ILE A 53 -2.94 4.68 0.70
N LYS A 54 -3.74 4.19 1.64
CA LYS A 54 -4.07 4.94 2.86
C LYS A 54 -3.41 4.25 4.04
N ILE A 55 -2.66 5.00 4.84
CA ILE A 55 -1.89 4.48 5.95
C ILE A 55 -2.21 5.25 7.22
N GLY A 56 -2.54 4.52 8.28
CA GLY A 56 -2.88 5.09 9.56
C GLY A 56 -4.36 5.29 9.74
N GLU A 57 -4.72 5.96 10.83
CA GLU A 57 -6.12 6.18 11.21
C GLU A 57 -6.31 7.61 11.68
N GLY A 58 -7.55 8.12 11.54
CA GLY A 58 -7.89 9.44 12.03
C GLY A 58 -7.13 10.56 11.35
N ASP A 59 -6.80 11.58 12.13
CA ASP A 59 -6.15 12.78 11.60
C ASP A 59 -4.69 12.57 11.20
N SER A 60 -4.07 11.53 11.68
CA SER A 60 -2.67 11.23 11.32
C SER A 60 -2.56 10.41 10.04
N LYS A 61 -3.68 10.02 9.47
CA LYS A 61 -3.69 9.20 8.26
C LYS A 61 -3.00 9.90 7.09
N ARG A 62 -2.19 9.14 6.34
CA ARG A 62 -1.56 9.62 5.12
C ARG A 62 -2.18 8.91 3.92
N ILE A 63 -2.36 9.66 2.84
CA ILE A 63 -2.97 9.13 1.62
C ILE A 63 -2.03 9.41 0.46
N PHE A 64 -1.66 8.35 -0.26
CA PHE A 64 -0.80 8.44 -1.45
C PHE A 64 -1.59 8.00 -2.66
N LYS A 65 -1.75 8.89 -3.63
CA LYS A 65 -2.52 8.64 -4.86
C LYS A 65 -1.59 8.38 -6.03
N GLU A 66 -2.13 7.72 -7.04
CA GLU A 66 -1.41 7.43 -8.29
C GLU A 66 -0.12 6.65 -8.07
N VAL A 67 -0.16 5.71 -7.13
CA VAL A 67 0.98 4.83 -6.87
C VAL A 67 0.93 3.70 -7.89
N LYS A 68 1.96 3.61 -8.71
CA LYS A 68 1.99 2.63 -9.80
C LYS A 68 2.63 1.32 -9.39
N THR A 69 2.16 0.24 -10.00
CA THR A 69 2.69 -1.08 -9.72
C THR A 69 4.01 -1.32 -10.44
N THR A 70 4.78 -2.28 -9.92
CA THR A 70 6.00 -2.75 -10.54
C THR A 70 5.92 -4.26 -10.70
N ALA A 71 6.78 -4.82 -11.56
CA ALA A 71 6.76 -6.25 -11.83
C ALA A 71 7.45 -7.07 -10.74
N LYS A 72 8.32 -6.43 -9.95
CA LYS A 72 9.09 -7.12 -8.92
C LYS A 72 8.79 -6.58 -7.54
N GLU A 73 8.74 -7.48 -6.57
CA GLU A 73 8.61 -7.12 -5.16
C GLU A 73 9.83 -6.33 -4.71
N ASN A 74 9.62 -5.32 -3.89
CA ASN A 74 10.69 -4.47 -3.35
C ASN A 74 11.48 -3.70 -4.40
N ALA A 75 10.92 -3.51 -5.60
CA ALA A 75 11.59 -2.73 -6.63
C ALA A 75 11.73 -1.26 -6.25
N LYS A 76 10.77 -0.74 -5.49
CA LYS A 76 10.77 0.64 -5.03
C LYS A 76 10.36 0.70 -3.56
N SER A 77 10.71 1.78 -2.90
CA SER A 77 10.33 2.03 -1.50
C SER A 77 9.59 3.35 -1.39
N LEU A 78 8.66 3.41 -0.45
CA LEU A 78 7.94 4.62 -0.12
C LEU A 78 8.07 4.85 1.38
N LYS A 79 8.74 5.94 1.75
CA LYS A 79 8.89 6.27 3.17
C LYS A 79 7.68 7.05 3.63
N VAL A 80 7.07 6.61 4.71
CA VAL A 80 5.84 7.16 5.25
C VAL A 80 6.11 7.71 6.63
N LYS A 81 5.90 9.01 6.80
CA LYS A 81 6.07 9.66 8.09
C LYS A 81 4.70 10.04 8.62
N LEU A 82 4.29 9.39 9.69
CA LEU A 82 3.06 9.70 10.40
C LEU A 82 3.36 10.61 11.58
N LYS A 83 2.37 11.40 11.92
CA LYS A 83 2.51 12.29 13.09
C LYS A 83 2.51 11.51 14.40
#